data_c3c1e48c9526696ee20c18672976bd97
#
_entry.id   c3c1e48c9526696ee20c18672976bd97
#
_cell.length_a   1.000
_cell.length_b   1.000
_cell.length_c   1.000
_cell.angle_alpha   90.00
_cell.angle_beta   90.00
_cell.angle_gamma   90.00
#
_symmetry.space_group_name_H-M   'P 1'
#
loop_
_entity.id
_entity.type
_entity.pdbx_description
1 polymer ?
#
loop_
_entity_poly.entity_id
_entity_poly.type
_entity_poly.pdbx_seq_one_letter_code
_entity_poly.pdbx_strand_id
1 'polypeptide(L)'
;MVYKFVIDTIAPELTVLGTTRGSKGKDDVSVGFAENDMIVQLYKNGELAGDYVSETLITESGKYKVVATDKAGNVSEVEFEIDKIAPTLVIIGVEIGGQTSGGVTLSELSEESTVTVKLNDETIEYEIGDTLTKVGKYTVTVTDECGNESVYEFEIIKAKKPVNVGLIIAFVVSMMVAVGAATFLIIKKKREG
;
A
#
# COMPACT_ATOMS: atom_id res chain seq x y z
N MET A 1 49.73 53.08 -5.52
CA MET A 1 48.38 52.53 -5.78
C MET A 1 48.18 51.42 -4.81
N VAL A 2 47.17 51.48 -3.95
CA VAL A 2 46.88 50.42 -2.95
C VAL A 2 45.63 49.68 -3.45
N TYR A 3 45.78 48.40 -3.72
CA TYR A 3 44.63 47.55 -4.06
C TYR A 3 44.09 46.94 -2.75
N LYS A 4 42.79 47.16 -2.49
CA LYS A 4 42.06 46.51 -1.43
C LYS A 4 41.25 45.34 -2.01
N PHE A 5 41.51 44.15 -1.58
CA PHE A 5 40.70 42.98 -1.94
C PHE A 5 40.13 42.37 -0.65
N VAL A 6 38.96 41.84 -0.78
CA VAL A 6 38.26 41.11 0.29
C VAL A 6 38.29 39.64 -0.08
N ILE A 7 38.66 38.79 0.85
CA ILE A 7 38.58 37.33 0.73
C ILE A 7 37.35 36.92 1.51
N ASP A 8 36.39 36.31 0.84
CA ASP A 8 35.24 35.66 1.44
C ASP A 8 35.44 34.15 1.53
N THR A 9 35.32 33.60 2.69
CA THR A 9 35.49 32.18 2.96
C THR A 9 34.27 31.55 3.70
N ILE A 10 33.15 32.29 3.75
CA ILE A 10 31.95 31.90 4.42
C ILE A 10 31.00 31.32 3.39
N ALA A 11 30.63 30.01 3.54
CA ALA A 11 29.66 29.38 2.65
C ALA A 11 28.23 29.82 3.01
N PRO A 12 27.32 29.88 2.01
CA PRO A 12 25.94 30.23 2.20
C PRO A 12 25.24 29.40 3.27
N GLU A 13 24.35 29.98 4.06
CA GLU A 13 23.54 29.25 5.04
C GLU A 13 22.24 28.76 4.39
N LEU A 14 21.99 27.45 4.49
CA LEU A 14 20.77 26.78 4.00
C LEU A 14 19.98 26.22 5.18
N THR A 15 18.70 26.58 5.30
CA THR A 15 17.76 26.09 6.32
C THR A 15 16.71 25.22 5.68
N VAL A 16 16.61 23.94 6.07
CA VAL A 16 15.57 23.02 5.62
C VAL A 16 14.34 23.19 6.52
N LEU A 17 13.18 23.35 5.90
CA LEU A 17 11.87 23.48 6.54
C LEU A 17 10.95 22.36 6.09
N GLY A 18 10.20 21.76 7.01
CA GLY A 18 9.28 20.64 6.76
C GLY A 18 9.88 19.26 7.08
N THR A 19 11.19 19.14 7.10
CA THR A 19 11.88 17.92 7.52
C THR A 19 13.22 18.23 8.18
N THR A 20 13.94 17.21 8.62
CA THR A 20 15.33 17.36 9.10
C THR A 20 16.31 17.13 7.95
N ARG A 21 17.39 17.90 7.94
CA ARG A 21 18.50 17.73 6.96
C ARG A 21 18.97 16.28 6.95
N GLY A 22 19.04 15.68 5.76
CA GLY A 22 19.48 14.29 5.56
C GLY A 22 18.43 13.23 5.93
N SER A 23 17.20 13.61 6.28
CA SER A 23 16.14 12.66 6.61
C SER A 23 15.20 12.36 5.43
N LYS A 24 14.40 11.31 5.59
CA LYS A 24 13.30 10.90 4.72
C LYS A 24 11.97 11.18 5.44
N GLY A 25 10.97 11.67 4.73
CA GLY A 25 9.64 11.97 5.28
C GLY A 25 8.59 12.17 4.19
N LYS A 26 7.32 12.24 4.58
CA LYS A 26 6.21 12.44 3.64
C LYS A 26 5.73 13.88 3.51
N ASP A 27 6.23 14.78 4.34
CA ASP A 27 5.82 16.18 4.32
C ASP A 27 6.47 16.95 3.16
N ASP A 28 5.83 18.05 2.77
CA ASP A 28 6.39 18.99 1.83
C ASP A 28 7.59 19.69 2.45
N VAL A 29 8.63 19.90 1.67
CA VAL A 29 9.89 20.50 2.12
C VAL A 29 10.17 21.79 1.37
N SER A 30 10.70 22.78 2.05
CA SER A 30 11.34 23.94 1.42
C SER A 30 12.72 24.21 2.02
N VAL A 31 13.55 24.94 1.27
CA VAL A 31 14.86 25.37 1.73
C VAL A 31 14.91 26.89 1.73
N GLY A 32 15.11 27.45 2.90
CA GLY A 32 15.28 28.90 3.10
C GLY A 32 16.75 29.31 3.03
N PHE A 33 17.00 30.48 2.47
CA PHE A 33 18.27 31.18 2.47
C PHE A 33 18.07 32.69 2.35
N ALA A 34 18.99 33.48 2.92
CA ALA A 34 18.84 34.92 3.01
C ALA A 34 19.75 35.73 2.07
N GLU A 35 20.71 35.10 1.44
CA GLU A 35 21.68 35.79 0.57
C GLU A 35 21.11 36.04 -0.83
N ASN A 36 21.39 37.23 -1.42
CA ASN A 36 20.77 37.64 -2.69
C ASN A 36 21.70 37.44 -3.91
N ASP A 37 22.95 37.13 -3.68
CA ASP A 37 23.99 37.14 -4.73
C ASP A 37 24.65 35.76 -4.92
N MET A 38 23.84 34.72 -4.93
CA MET A 38 24.29 33.34 -5.12
C MET A 38 23.50 32.61 -6.21
N ILE A 39 24.06 31.52 -6.70
CA ILE A 39 23.39 30.56 -7.58
C ILE A 39 22.91 29.42 -6.71
N VAL A 40 21.61 29.14 -6.74
CA VAL A 40 21.02 28.01 -5.99
C VAL A 40 20.35 27.05 -6.95
N GLN A 41 20.80 25.81 -6.94
CA GLN A 41 20.33 24.75 -7.85
C GLN A 41 19.66 23.63 -7.08
N LEU A 42 18.55 23.14 -7.65
CA LEU A 42 17.84 21.98 -7.17
C LEU A 42 18.19 20.76 -8.04
N TYR A 43 18.52 19.67 -7.39
CA TYR A 43 18.67 18.37 -8.01
C TYR A 43 17.58 17.44 -7.49
N LYS A 44 17.03 16.61 -8.38
CA LYS A 44 16.07 15.54 -8.05
C LYS A 44 16.61 14.23 -8.59
N ASN A 45 16.72 13.22 -7.72
CA ASN A 45 17.25 11.89 -8.06
C ASN A 45 18.63 11.93 -8.75
N GLY A 46 19.46 12.89 -8.36
CA GLY A 46 20.81 13.11 -8.92
C GLY A 46 20.87 13.95 -10.21
N GLU A 47 19.73 14.31 -10.79
CA GLU A 47 19.65 15.14 -11.99
C GLU A 47 19.32 16.59 -11.66
N LEU A 48 19.91 17.54 -12.40
CA LEU A 48 19.61 18.96 -12.23
C LEU A 48 18.16 19.24 -12.65
N ALA A 49 17.34 19.68 -11.69
CA ALA A 49 15.96 20.07 -11.93
C ALA A 49 15.81 21.55 -12.33
N GLY A 50 16.78 22.39 -11.98
CA GLY A 50 16.81 23.81 -12.33
C GLY A 50 17.29 24.70 -11.19
N ASP A 51 17.10 26.03 -11.37
CA ASP A 51 17.37 27.00 -10.34
C ASP A 51 16.30 26.93 -9.26
N TYR A 52 16.71 27.13 -8.00
CA TYR A 52 15.80 27.06 -6.84
C TYR A 52 15.62 28.42 -6.20
N VAL A 53 14.36 28.79 -5.93
CA VAL A 53 14.00 30.04 -5.23
C VAL A 53 13.75 29.72 -3.75
N SER A 54 14.29 30.56 -2.87
CA SER A 54 14.15 30.43 -1.42
C SER A 54 12.68 30.17 -1.01
N GLU A 55 12.48 29.20 -0.12
CA GLU A 55 11.20 28.82 0.45
C GLU A 55 10.16 28.26 -0.56
N THR A 56 10.55 27.98 -1.79
CA THR A 56 9.68 27.26 -2.74
C THR A 56 9.42 25.85 -2.24
N LEU A 57 8.13 25.46 -2.16
CA LEU A 57 7.74 24.13 -1.72
C LEU A 57 8.11 23.06 -2.77
N ILE A 58 8.72 21.99 -2.29
CA ILE A 58 9.00 20.76 -3.02
C ILE A 58 8.01 19.73 -2.52
N THR A 59 7.15 19.23 -3.40
CA THR A 59 5.96 18.44 -3.01
C THR A 59 5.95 17.02 -3.54
N GLU A 60 6.77 16.71 -4.56
CA GLU A 60 6.81 15.38 -5.18
C GLU A 60 7.77 14.45 -4.45
N SER A 61 7.49 13.15 -4.47
CA SER A 61 8.42 12.14 -3.97
C SER A 61 9.72 12.12 -4.77
N GLY A 62 10.84 11.92 -4.06
CA GLY A 62 12.18 11.82 -4.66
C GLY A 62 13.29 12.20 -3.67
N LYS A 63 14.52 11.93 -4.09
CA LYS A 63 15.73 12.35 -3.38
C LYS A 63 16.16 13.71 -3.90
N TYR A 64 16.30 14.65 -2.99
CA TYR A 64 16.59 16.04 -3.32
C TYR A 64 17.91 16.48 -2.74
N LYS A 65 18.58 17.36 -3.50
CA LYS A 65 19.78 18.07 -3.10
C LYS A 65 19.67 19.51 -3.56
N VAL A 66 19.81 20.45 -2.63
CA VAL A 66 19.91 21.88 -2.94
C VAL A 66 21.35 22.31 -2.73
N VAL A 67 21.94 22.92 -3.75
CA VAL A 67 23.32 23.40 -3.77
C VAL A 67 23.32 24.92 -3.95
N ALA A 68 23.90 25.64 -3.02
CA ALA A 68 24.09 27.08 -3.08
C ALA A 68 25.57 27.42 -3.27
N THR A 69 25.88 28.29 -4.23
CA THR A 69 27.25 28.79 -4.51
C THR A 69 27.24 30.32 -4.50
N ASP A 70 28.00 30.92 -3.63
CA ASP A 70 28.16 32.38 -3.58
C ASP A 70 29.09 32.92 -4.68
N LYS A 71 29.24 34.24 -4.75
CA LYS A 71 30.14 34.91 -5.71
C LYS A 71 31.63 34.63 -5.49
N ALA A 72 32.03 34.26 -4.26
CA ALA A 72 33.39 33.91 -3.92
C ALA A 72 33.75 32.46 -4.28
N GLY A 73 32.70 31.65 -4.60
CA GLY A 73 32.83 30.24 -4.93
C GLY A 73 32.70 29.31 -3.72
N ASN A 74 32.26 29.81 -2.54
CA ASN A 74 31.99 28.95 -1.41
C ASN A 74 30.66 28.20 -1.66
N VAL A 75 30.58 26.92 -1.25
CA VAL A 75 29.46 26.03 -1.55
C VAL A 75 28.88 25.48 -0.28
N SER A 76 27.55 25.47 -0.21
CA SER A 76 26.76 24.71 0.77
C SER A 76 25.78 23.79 0.07
N GLU A 77 25.52 22.67 0.69
CA GLU A 77 24.52 21.72 0.17
C GLU A 77 23.67 21.13 1.31
N VAL A 78 22.42 20.85 1.00
CA VAL A 78 21.51 20.09 1.85
C VAL A 78 20.84 18.99 1.05
N GLU A 79 20.66 17.84 1.68
CA GLU A 79 19.98 16.68 1.09
C GLU A 79 18.80 16.29 1.97
N PHE A 80 17.73 15.77 1.35
CA PHE A 80 16.55 15.20 2.00
C PHE A 80 15.81 14.32 1.00
N GLU A 81 14.91 13.50 1.52
CA GLU A 81 14.06 12.63 0.71
C GLU A 81 12.58 12.86 1.08
N ILE A 82 11.73 13.01 0.07
CA ILE A 82 10.29 13.05 0.22
C ILE A 82 9.75 11.72 -0.31
N ASP A 83 9.01 11.01 0.54
CA ASP A 83 8.35 9.77 0.18
C ASP A 83 6.87 9.84 0.58
N LYS A 84 6.00 9.88 -0.43
CA LYS A 84 4.53 9.87 -0.30
C LYS A 84 3.91 8.63 -0.92
N ILE A 85 4.73 7.64 -1.23
CA ILE A 85 4.28 6.42 -1.91
C ILE A 85 3.92 5.39 -0.84
N ALA A 86 2.65 5.02 -0.79
CA ALA A 86 2.21 3.98 0.14
C ALA A 86 2.75 2.60 -0.27
N PRO A 87 3.18 1.77 0.68
CA PRO A 87 3.71 0.44 0.42
C PRO A 87 2.62 -0.48 -0.17
N THR A 88 3.02 -1.45 -0.97
CA THR A 88 2.11 -2.45 -1.51
C THR A 88 2.35 -3.83 -0.90
N LEU A 89 1.29 -4.65 -0.85
CA LEU A 89 1.29 -6.00 -0.30
C LEU A 89 0.70 -6.97 -1.32
N VAL A 90 1.36 -8.10 -1.54
CA VAL A 90 0.84 -9.21 -2.34
C VAL A 90 -0.02 -10.12 -1.47
N ILE A 91 -1.29 -10.28 -1.85
CA ILE A 91 -2.28 -11.15 -1.17
C ILE A 91 -2.61 -12.32 -2.09
N ILE A 92 -2.45 -13.55 -1.57
CA ILE A 92 -2.69 -14.79 -2.30
C ILE A 92 -3.91 -15.50 -1.71
N GLY A 93 -4.84 -15.95 -2.58
CA GLY A 93 -6.02 -16.74 -2.19
C GLY A 93 -7.33 -15.97 -2.13
N VAL A 94 -7.30 -14.65 -2.32
CA VAL A 94 -8.50 -13.80 -2.40
C VAL A 94 -8.21 -12.54 -3.22
N GLU A 95 -9.22 -11.97 -3.85
CA GLU A 95 -9.15 -10.62 -4.44
C GLU A 95 -9.42 -9.57 -3.36
N ILE A 96 -8.84 -8.37 -3.51
CA ILE A 96 -9.06 -7.25 -2.58
C ILE A 96 -10.55 -6.88 -2.60
N GLY A 97 -11.15 -6.76 -1.42
CA GLY A 97 -12.59 -6.55 -1.24
C GLY A 97 -13.46 -7.80 -1.48
N GLY A 98 -12.84 -8.93 -1.84
CA GLY A 98 -13.53 -10.18 -2.16
C GLY A 98 -13.71 -11.13 -0.98
N GLN A 99 -14.29 -12.29 -1.28
CA GLN A 99 -14.52 -13.37 -0.33
C GLN A 99 -13.88 -14.67 -0.83
N THR A 100 -13.37 -15.47 0.11
CA THR A 100 -12.86 -16.82 -0.18
C THR A 100 -13.29 -17.79 0.91
N SER A 101 -13.38 -19.08 0.56
CA SER A 101 -13.52 -20.16 1.55
C SER A 101 -12.22 -20.93 1.75
N GLY A 102 -11.14 -20.48 1.11
CA GLY A 102 -9.77 -21.01 1.25
C GLY A 102 -8.95 -20.21 2.24
N GLY A 103 -7.70 -20.61 2.40
CA GLY A 103 -6.71 -19.84 3.14
C GLY A 103 -6.22 -18.62 2.34
N VAL A 104 -5.82 -17.57 3.05
CA VAL A 104 -5.24 -16.36 2.48
C VAL A 104 -3.84 -16.17 3.05
N THR A 105 -2.87 -15.90 2.20
CA THR A 105 -1.48 -15.64 2.59
C THR A 105 -1.08 -14.23 2.17
N LEU A 106 -0.52 -13.46 3.10
CA LEU A 106 0.13 -12.18 2.83
C LEU A 106 1.60 -12.47 2.55
N SER A 107 2.10 -12.16 1.34
CA SER A 107 3.34 -12.75 0.84
C SER A 107 4.49 -11.75 0.78
N GLU A 108 4.39 -10.72 -0.04
CA GLU A 108 5.50 -9.82 -0.34
C GLU A 108 5.11 -8.38 -0.10
N LEU A 109 6.04 -7.62 0.49
CA LEU A 109 5.95 -6.17 0.64
C LEU A 109 6.85 -5.51 -0.41
N SER A 110 6.42 -4.36 -0.94
CA SER A 110 7.24 -3.58 -1.87
C SER A 110 8.49 -2.98 -1.21
N GLU A 111 8.43 -2.79 0.11
CA GLU A 111 9.48 -2.19 0.92
C GLU A 111 9.33 -2.59 2.40
N GLU A 112 10.33 -2.24 3.22
CA GLU A 112 10.27 -2.46 4.67
C GLU A 112 9.10 -1.68 5.29
N SER A 113 8.17 -2.40 5.92
CA SER A 113 6.93 -1.84 6.41
C SER A 113 6.40 -2.60 7.61
N THR A 114 5.62 -1.92 8.45
CA THR A 114 4.86 -2.54 9.53
C THR A 114 3.52 -3.05 9.00
N VAL A 115 3.20 -4.31 9.28
CA VAL A 115 1.92 -4.94 8.90
C VAL A 115 1.07 -5.15 10.13
N THR A 116 -0.14 -4.61 10.14
CA THR A 116 -1.15 -4.83 11.18
C THR A 116 -2.32 -5.59 10.57
N VAL A 117 -2.66 -6.74 11.15
CA VAL A 117 -3.79 -7.57 10.72
C VAL A 117 -4.88 -7.54 11.78
N LYS A 118 -6.11 -7.22 11.36
CA LYS A 118 -7.32 -7.30 12.19
C LYS A 118 -8.28 -8.34 11.65
N LEU A 119 -8.86 -9.11 12.56
CA LEU A 119 -9.96 -10.04 12.30
C LEU A 119 -11.19 -9.58 13.06
N ASN A 120 -12.27 -9.19 12.35
CA ASN A 120 -13.48 -8.62 12.93
C ASN A 120 -13.18 -7.47 13.91
N ASP A 121 -12.32 -6.54 13.46
CA ASP A 121 -11.82 -5.35 14.16
C ASP A 121 -10.87 -5.62 15.35
N GLU A 122 -10.58 -6.87 15.69
CA GLU A 122 -9.59 -7.24 16.71
C GLU A 122 -8.23 -7.50 16.08
N THR A 123 -7.18 -6.86 16.61
CA THR A 123 -5.80 -7.10 16.15
C THR A 123 -5.36 -8.51 16.49
N ILE A 124 -4.80 -9.20 15.51
CA ILE A 124 -4.24 -10.55 15.67
C ILE A 124 -2.74 -10.54 15.35
N GLU A 125 -2.00 -11.45 15.97
CA GLU A 125 -0.61 -11.69 15.60
C GLU A 125 -0.55 -12.40 14.25
N TYR A 126 0.36 -11.94 13.39
CA TYR A 126 0.56 -12.48 12.06
C TYR A 126 2.01 -12.27 11.61
N GLU A 127 2.62 -13.26 10.98
CA GLU A 127 3.92 -13.16 10.32
C GLU A 127 3.74 -13.28 8.81
N ILE A 128 4.47 -12.45 8.05
CA ILE A 128 4.43 -12.51 6.57
C ILE A 128 4.79 -13.92 6.10
N GLY A 129 3.96 -14.49 5.23
CA GLY A 129 4.07 -15.87 4.76
C GLY A 129 3.15 -16.87 5.46
N ASP A 130 2.59 -16.53 6.61
CA ASP A 130 1.60 -17.38 7.28
C ASP A 130 0.27 -17.42 6.50
N THR A 131 -0.53 -18.46 6.74
CA THR A 131 -1.83 -18.61 6.10
C THR A 131 -2.96 -18.31 7.09
N LEU A 132 -3.74 -17.28 6.79
CA LEU A 132 -4.97 -16.94 7.49
C LEU A 132 -6.08 -17.93 7.09
N THR A 133 -6.74 -18.54 8.06
CA THR A 133 -7.78 -19.57 7.83
C THR A 133 -9.05 -19.36 8.64
N LYS A 134 -9.01 -18.47 9.65
CA LYS A 134 -10.18 -18.20 10.50
C LYS A 134 -11.24 -17.45 9.69
N VAL A 135 -12.50 -17.87 9.86
CA VAL A 135 -13.66 -17.20 9.22
C VAL A 135 -13.88 -15.83 9.83
N GLY A 136 -14.07 -14.82 9.00
CA GLY A 136 -14.33 -13.44 9.41
C GLY A 136 -13.86 -12.41 8.41
N LYS A 137 -14.14 -11.14 8.71
CA LYS A 137 -13.68 -9.99 7.94
C LYS A 137 -12.26 -9.62 8.39
N TYR A 138 -11.37 -9.49 7.43
CA TYR A 138 -9.98 -9.07 7.64
C TYR A 138 -9.77 -7.66 7.14
N THR A 139 -9.04 -6.87 7.93
CA THR A 139 -8.47 -5.58 7.53
C THR A 139 -6.96 -5.66 7.75
N VAL A 140 -6.20 -5.45 6.70
CA VAL A 140 -4.74 -5.44 6.74
C VAL A 140 -4.26 -4.03 6.43
N THR A 141 -3.54 -3.41 7.36
CA THR A 141 -2.90 -2.10 7.18
C THR A 141 -1.41 -2.31 7.08
N VAL A 142 -0.81 -1.75 6.04
CA VAL A 142 0.63 -1.74 5.81
C VAL A 142 1.11 -0.30 5.89
N THR A 143 2.09 -0.02 6.75
CA THR A 143 2.61 1.33 7.00
C THR A 143 4.12 1.32 6.83
N ASP A 144 4.66 2.20 5.99
CA ASP A 144 6.10 2.39 5.80
C ASP A 144 6.73 3.24 6.91
N GLU A 145 8.05 3.47 6.82
CA GLU A 145 8.80 4.31 7.78
C GLU A 145 8.39 5.79 7.75
N CYS A 146 7.83 6.29 6.64
CA CYS A 146 7.35 7.66 6.48
C CYS A 146 5.90 7.83 6.97
N GLY A 147 5.22 6.74 7.33
CA GLY A 147 3.83 6.72 7.74
C GLY A 147 2.84 6.80 6.57
N ASN A 148 3.25 6.42 5.34
CA ASN A 148 2.30 6.19 4.27
C ASN A 148 1.63 4.84 4.49
N GLU A 149 0.32 4.76 4.21
CA GLU A 149 -0.47 3.58 4.54
C GLU A 149 -1.21 3.03 3.32
N SER A 150 -1.26 1.70 3.22
CA SER A 150 -2.17 0.97 2.36
C SER A 150 -3.08 0.08 3.20
N VAL A 151 -4.36 0.03 2.86
CA VAL A 151 -5.37 -0.76 3.56
C VAL A 151 -6.01 -1.77 2.60
N TYR A 152 -6.05 -3.03 3.02
CA TYR A 152 -6.63 -4.13 2.27
C TYR A 152 -7.73 -4.79 3.09
N GLU A 153 -8.89 -5.03 2.48
CA GLU A 153 -9.99 -5.74 3.11
C GLU A 153 -10.35 -7.00 2.32
N PHE A 154 -10.71 -8.06 3.00
CA PHE A 154 -11.24 -9.29 2.44
C PHE A 154 -12.00 -10.08 3.50
N GLU A 155 -12.73 -11.11 3.10
CA GLU A 155 -13.46 -11.97 4.02
C GLU A 155 -13.17 -13.45 3.75
N ILE A 156 -12.91 -14.20 4.81
CA ILE A 156 -12.86 -15.64 4.76
C ILE A 156 -14.21 -16.18 5.26
N ILE A 157 -14.93 -16.89 4.39
CA ILE A 157 -16.24 -17.45 4.68
C ILE A 157 -16.16 -18.97 4.90
N LYS A 158 -17.17 -19.54 5.52
CA LYS A 158 -17.27 -21.00 5.64
C LYS A 158 -17.45 -21.62 4.25
N ALA A 159 -16.68 -22.66 3.96
CA ALA A 159 -16.91 -23.46 2.74
C ALA A 159 -18.35 -23.98 2.74
N LYS A 160 -19.06 -23.79 1.63
CA LYS A 160 -20.38 -24.41 1.44
C LYS A 160 -20.20 -25.93 1.40
N LYS A 161 -20.93 -26.68 2.22
CA LYS A 161 -20.93 -28.15 2.12
C LYS A 161 -21.34 -28.54 0.71
N PRO A 162 -20.63 -29.43 0.04
CA PRO A 162 -21.04 -29.89 -1.28
C PRO A 162 -22.45 -30.50 -1.16
N VAL A 163 -23.37 -30.01 -2.00
CA VAL A 163 -24.70 -30.60 -2.11
C VAL A 163 -24.52 -32.00 -2.66
N ASN A 164 -24.94 -33.01 -1.90
CA ASN A 164 -24.82 -34.39 -2.36
C ASN A 164 -25.87 -34.63 -3.47
N VAL A 165 -25.50 -34.30 -4.69
CA VAL A 165 -26.35 -34.41 -5.90
C VAL A 165 -26.87 -35.86 -6.04
N GLY A 166 -26.10 -36.88 -5.63
CA GLY A 166 -26.52 -38.25 -5.62
C GLY A 166 -27.73 -38.48 -4.72
N LEU A 167 -27.81 -37.82 -3.56
CA LEU A 167 -28.98 -37.93 -2.65
C LEU A 167 -30.22 -37.29 -3.27
N ILE A 168 -30.08 -36.17 -3.96
CA ILE A 168 -31.18 -35.47 -4.68
C ILE A 168 -31.71 -36.37 -5.81
N ILE A 169 -30.81 -36.94 -6.62
CA ILE A 169 -31.20 -37.84 -7.72
C ILE A 169 -31.92 -39.07 -7.16
N ALA A 170 -31.40 -39.69 -6.06
CA ALA A 170 -32.04 -40.81 -5.42
C ALA A 170 -33.47 -40.46 -4.93
N PHE A 171 -33.68 -39.27 -4.38
CA PHE A 171 -34.99 -38.80 -3.91
C PHE A 171 -35.96 -38.58 -5.08
N VAL A 172 -35.51 -38.00 -6.18
CA VAL A 172 -36.34 -37.75 -7.39
C VAL A 172 -36.71 -39.06 -8.05
N VAL A 173 -35.77 -40.00 -8.17
CA VAL A 173 -36.04 -41.34 -8.74
C VAL A 173 -37.02 -42.12 -7.84
N SER A 174 -36.87 -42.09 -6.54
CA SER A 174 -37.79 -42.70 -5.59
C SER A 174 -39.22 -42.11 -5.70
N MET A 175 -39.37 -40.80 -5.84
CA MET A 175 -40.67 -40.16 -6.07
C MET A 175 -41.31 -40.58 -7.40
N MET A 176 -40.54 -40.67 -8.48
CA MET A 176 -41.05 -41.10 -9.80
C MET A 176 -41.53 -42.56 -9.76
N VAL A 177 -40.82 -43.43 -9.08
CA VAL A 177 -41.25 -44.86 -8.91
C VAL A 177 -42.53 -44.95 -8.09
N ALA A 178 -42.67 -44.16 -7.02
CA ALA A 178 -43.88 -44.15 -6.18
C ALA A 178 -45.12 -43.64 -6.97
N VAL A 179 -44.94 -42.56 -7.77
CA VAL A 179 -46.02 -42.04 -8.64
C VAL A 179 -46.39 -43.04 -9.74
N GLY A 180 -45.40 -43.69 -10.37
CA GLY A 180 -45.62 -44.71 -11.41
C GLY A 180 -46.37 -45.93 -10.86
N ALA A 181 -46.05 -46.41 -9.62
CA ALA A 181 -46.76 -47.51 -8.97
C ALA A 181 -48.21 -47.16 -8.63
N ALA A 182 -48.45 -45.91 -8.14
CA ALA A 182 -49.79 -45.44 -7.83
C ALA A 182 -50.67 -45.35 -9.06
N THR A 183 -50.14 -44.81 -10.17
CA THR A 183 -50.88 -44.75 -11.45
C THR A 183 -51.15 -46.14 -12.03
N PHE A 184 -50.21 -47.09 -11.94
CA PHE A 184 -50.42 -48.46 -12.38
C PHE A 184 -51.53 -49.14 -11.60
N LEU A 185 -51.58 -49.00 -10.25
CA LEU A 185 -52.66 -49.55 -9.42
C LEU A 185 -54.02 -48.94 -9.75
N ILE A 186 -54.11 -47.66 -10.03
CA ILE A 186 -55.37 -46.99 -10.43
C ILE A 186 -55.86 -47.51 -11.78
N ILE A 187 -54.95 -47.67 -12.74
CA ILE A 187 -55.29 -48.22 -14.09
C ILE A 187 -55.75 -49.68 -13.98
N LYS A 188 -55.09 -50.48 -13.15
CA LYS A 188 -55.50 -51.90 -12.94
C LYS A 188 -56.87 -52.03 -12.32
N LYS A 189 -57.16 -51.23 -11.27
CA LYS A 189 -58.47 -51.19 -10.60
C LYS A 189 -59.62 -50.74 -11.53
N LYS A 190 -59.34 -49.88 -12.54
CA LYS A 190 -60.32 -49.40 -13.54
C LYS A 190 -60.57 -50.43 -14.67
N ARG A 191 -59.71 -51.47 -14.84
CA ARG A 191 -59.85 -52.53 -15.84
C ARG A 191 -60.56 -53.76 -15.28
N GLU A 192 -60.59 -53.94 -13.97
CA GLU A 192 -61.16 -55.07 -13.29
C GLU A 192 -62.56 -54.79 -12.68
N GLY A 193 -63.14 -53.59 -12.86
CA GLY A 193 -64.49 -53.17 -12.50
C GLY A 193 -65.27 -52.70 -13.72
#